data_fd107010b68670f2f286e29ab1c0077c
#
_entry.id   fd107010b68670f2f286e29ab1c0077c
#
_cell.length_a   1.000
_cell.length_b   1.000
_cell.length_c   1.000
_cell.angle_alpha   90.00
_cell.angle_beta   90.00
_cell.angle_gamma   90.00
#
_symmetry.space_group_name_H-M   'P 1'
#
loop_
_entity.id
_entity.type
_entity.pdbx_description
1 polymer ?
#
loop_
_entity_poly.entity_id
_entity_poly.type
_entity_poly.pdbx_seq_one_letter_code
_entity_poly.pdbx_strand_id
1 'polypeptide(L)'
;MGPSMSGDPRTTVLGILRMAEEPVTAAQVAQQLGVHVTTARFHLRNLVDDGKAASVVLRSESAGRPRTGYVAVNELAVDNLLSILLGHLGGSPEEREQTGVLAGRQWAAKVLAGTAPADPAMFPDPATVTADALRALGFKVSNVLSAFGTHEITMCSCPLRQVGTSHPEIARGIARGAVEYAIESSSPALAGQYGVHVIPAPDGDCEITLRLARSAAFN
;
A
#
# COMPACT_ATOMS: atom_id res chain seq x y z
N MET A 1 -21.86 -30.46 -17.75
CA MET A 1 -21.39 -30.16 -16.39
C MET A 1 -20.09 -29.39 -16.55
N GLY A 2 -20.15 -28.05 -16.53
CA GLY A 2 -18.98 -27.18 -16.60
C GLY A 2 -18.34 -27.00 -15.21
N PRO A 3 -17.03 -26.82 -15.09
CA PRO A 3 -16.40 -26.63 -13.80
C PRO A 3 -16.87 -25.31 -13.19
N SER A 4 -17.41 -25.39 -11.98
CA SER A 4 -17.76 -24.24 -11.14
C SER A 4 -16.47 -23.50 -10.78
N MET A 5 -16.19 -22.40 -11.47
CA MET A 5 -15.10 -21.47 -11.12
C MET A 5 -15.59 -20.57 -10.00
N SER A 6 -15.46 -21.01 -8.74
CA SER A 6 -15.68 -20.17 -7.54
C SER A 6 -14.42 -19.34 -7.23
N GLY A 7 -13.98 -18.52 -8.17
CA GLY A 7 -12.94 -17.51 -7.98
C GLY A 7 -13.53 -16.11 -8.18
N ASP A 8 -13.04 -15.12 -7.46
CA ASP A 8 -13.39 -13.71 -7.70
C ASP A 8 -13.18 -13.39 -9.19
N PRO A 9 -14.22 -12.91 -9.93
CA PRO A 9 -14.12 -12.57 -11.34
C PRO A 9 -12.96 -11.63 -11.68
N ARG A 10 -12.57 -10.75 -10.75
CA ARG A 10 -11.44 -9.83 -10.91
C ARG A 10 -10.11 -10.58 -10.97
N THR A 11 -9.92 -11.57 -10.11
CA THR A 11 -8.71 -12.40 -10.09
C THR A 11 -8.58 -13.19 -11.40
N THR A 12 -9.70 -13.69 -11.93
CA THR A 12 -9.72 -14.42 -13.20
C THR A 12 -9.37 -13.48 -14.38
N VAL A 13 -9.93 -12.26 -14.43
CA VAL A 13 -9.59 -11.24 -15.46
C VAL A 13 -8.11 -10.89 -15.41
N LEU A 14 -7.57 -10.66 -14.21
CA LEU A 14 -6.14 -10.36 -14.05
C LEU A 14 -5.27 -11.52 -14.49
N GLY A 15 -5.68 -12.77 -14.22
CA GLY A 15 -5.01 -13.96 -14.72
C GLY A 15 -4.95 -14.02 -16.24
N ILE A 16 -6.05 -13.69 -16.93
CA ILE A 16 -6.10 -13.62 -18.40
C ILE A 16 -5.08 -12.59 -18.92
N LEU A 17 -5.04 -11.39 -18.32
CA LEU A 17 -4.10 -10.34 -18.74
C LEU A 17 -2.65 -10.74 -18.50
N ARG A 18 -2.34 -11.48 -17.44
CA ARG A 18 -0.97 -11.94 -17.11
C ARG A 18 -0.47 -13.02 -18.04
N MET A 19 -1.35 -13.85 -18.58
CA MET A 19 -1.00 -14.94 -19.50
C MET A 19 -0.93 -14.47 -20.94
N ALA A 20 -1.43 -13.29 -21.27
CA ALA A 20 -1.44 -12.75 -22.62
C ALA A 20 -0.09 -12.11 -22.98
N GLU A 21 0.47 -12.50 -24.12
CA GLU A 21 1.69 -11.91 -24.68
C GLU A 21 1.43 -10.53 -25.30
N GLU A 22 0.19 -10.29 -25.74
CA GLU A 22 -0.26 -9.03 -26.37
C GLU A 22 -1.40 -8.39 -25.58
N PRO A 23 -1.62 -7.06 -25.75
CA PRO A 23 -2.73 -6.40 -25.09
C PRO A 23 -4.10 -6.99 -25.46
N VAL A 24 -4.88 -7.35 -24.46
CA VAL A 24 -6.19 -8.03 -24.62
C VAL A 24 -7.32 -7.01 -24.63
N THR A 25 -8.25 -7.14 -25.58
CA THR A 25 -9.44 -6.29 -25.65
C THR A 25 -10.54 -6.76 -24.69
N ALA A 26 -11.47 -5.87 -24.31
CA ALA A 26 -12.60 -6.25 -23.49
C ALA A 26 -13.52 -7.31 -24.13
N ALA A 27 -13.56 -7.38 -25.46
CA ALA A 27 -14.31 -8.40 -26.18
C ALA A 27 -13.66 -9.80 -26.01
N GLN A 28 -12.34 -9.87 -26.09
CA GLN A 28 -11.59 -11.13 -25.89
C GLN A 28 -11.73 -11.62 -24.44
N VAL A 29 -11.62 -10.72 -23.46
CA VAL A 29 -11.85 -11.06 -22.03
C VAL A 29 -13.27 -11.57 -21.83
N ALA A 30 -14.28 -10.87 -22.41
CA ALA A 30 -15.67 -11.28 -22.31
C ALA A 30 -15.90 -12.68 -22.89
N GLN A 31 -15.29 -12.98 -24.03
CA GLN A 31 -15.38 -14.28 -24.69
C GLN A 31 -14.76 -15.40 -23.83
N GLN A 32 -13.59 -15.16 -23.24
CA GLN A 32 -12.90 -16.16 -22.39
C GLN A 32 -13.65 -16.42 -21.08
N LEU A 33 -14.33 -15.41 -20.53
CA LEU A 33 -15.10 -15.52 -19.29
C LEU A 33 -16.54 -16.01 -19.51
N GLY A 34 -17.03 -16.01 -20.76
CA GLY A 34 -18.44 -16.28 -21.04
C GLY A 34 -19.39 -15.22 -20.49
N VAL A 35 -18.97 -13.96 -20.41
CA VAL A 35 -19.76 -12.84 -19.88
C VAL A 35 -20.02 -11.80 -20.97
N HIS A 36 -20.94 -10.86 -20.68
CA HIS A 36 -21.17 -9.75 -21.59
C HIS A 36 -19.97 -8.76 -21.58
N VAL A 37 -19.69 -8.13 -22.72
CA VAL A 37 -18.56 -7.21 -22.88
C VAL A 37 -18.58 -6.03 -21.90
N THR A 38 -19.78 -5.61 -21.49
CA THR A 38 -19.95 -4.53 -20.48
C THR A 38 -19.42 -4.98 -19.10
N THR A 39 -19.67 -6.25 -18.72
CA THR A 39 -19.16 -6.83 -17.49
C THR A 39 -17.64 -6.94 -17.51
N ALA A 40 -17.07 -7.39 -18.63
CA ALA A 40 -15.62 -7.43 -18.80
C ALA A 40 -15.00 -6.02 -18.70
N ARG A 41 -15.62 -4.99 -19.33
CA ARG A 41 -15.16 -3.60 -19.22
C ARG A 41 -15.21 -3.09 -17.78
N PHE A 42 -16.24 -3.44 -17.02
CA PHE A 42 -16.35 -3.07 -15.60
C PHE A 42 -15.18 -3.63 -14.80
N HIS A 43 -14.88 -4.93 -14.94
CA HIS A 43 -13.74 -5.55 -14.23
C HIS A 43 -12.40 -4.98 -14.69
N LEU A 44 -12.21 -4.75 -16.00
CA LEU A 44 -10.98 -4.16 -16.55
C LEU A 44 -10.76 -2.74 -16.04
N ARG A 45 -11.83 -1.91 -15.99
CA ARG A 45 -11.74 -0.56 -15.44
C ARG A 45 -11.33 -0.60 -13.97
N ASN A 46 -11.97 -1.44 -13.16
CA ASN A 46 -11.61 -1.59 -11.76
C ASN A 46 -10.15 -2.02 -11.56
N LEU A 47 -9.62 -2.90 -12.44
CA LEU A 47 -8.20 -3.28 -12.40
C LEU A 47 -7.28 -2.13 -12.81
N VAL A 48 -7.70 -1.27 -13.73
CA VAL A 48 -6.95 -0.05 -14.10
C VAL A 48 -6.97 0.97 -12.97
N ASP A 49 -8.14 1.19 -12.36
CA ASP A 49 -8.31 2.11 -11.23
C ASP A 49 -7.51 1.63 -9.98
N ASP A 50 -7.34 0.31 -9.83
CA ASP A 50 -6.51 -0.30 -8.78
C ASP A 50 -5.01 -0.36 -9.15
N GLY A 51 -4.59 0.13 -10.32
CA GLY A 51 -3.20 0.07 -10.80
C GLY A 51 -2.70 -1.31 -11.22
N LYS A 52 -3.57 -2.34 -11.24
CA LYS A 52 -3.21 -3.74 -11.58
C LYS A 52 -3.23 -4.02 -13.08
N ALA A 53 -3.83 -3.15 -13.86
CA ALA A 53 -3.82 -3.18 -15.32
C ALA A 53 -3.61 -1.78 -15.89
N ALA A 54 -3.11 -1.71 -17.13
CA ALA A 54 -3.01 -0.48 -17.90
C ALA A 54 -3.81 -0.59 -19.19
N SER A 55 -4.46 0.50 -19.60
CA SER A 55 -5.11 0.58 -20.91
C SER A 55 -4.12 1.11 -21.95
N VAL A 56 -4.09 0.48 -23.10
CA VAL A 56 -3.25 0.87 -24.24
C VAL A 56 -4.10 1.04 -25.50
N VAL A 57 -3.73 1.99 -26.33
CA VAL A 57 -4.40 2.20 -27.62
C VAL A 57 -3.81 1.24 -28.65
N LEU A 58 -4.66 0.35 -29.16
CA LEU A 58 -4.25 -0.55 -30.24
C LEU A 58 -4.32 0.21 -31.57
N ARG A 59 -3.19 0.24 -32.30
CA ARG A 59 -3.18 0.79 -33.65
C ARG A 59 -4.00 -0.12 -34.57
N SER A 60 -4.97 0.45 -35.29
CA SER A 60 -5.71 -0.24 -36.33
C SER A 60 -5.14 0.18 -37.68
N GLU A 61 -4.82 -0.77 -38.54
CA GLU A 61 -4.41 -0.50 -39.91
C GLU A 61 -5.59 -0.02 -40.81
N SER A 62 -6.82 -0.08 -40.32
CA SER A 62 -8.03 0.36 -41.01
C SER A 62 -8.60 1.63 -40.39
N ALA A 63 -9.22 2.50 -41.23
CA ALA A 63 -9.92 3.67 -40.80
C ALA A 63 -11.10 3.29 -39.89
N GLY A 64 -10.96 3.54 -38.56
CA GLY A 64 -11.95 3.25 -37.54
C GLY A 64 -11.57 3.82 -36.19
N ARG A 65 -12.50 3.80 -35.23
CA ARG A 65 -12.23 4.23 -33.87
C ARG A 65 -11.14 3.35 -33.23
N PRO A 66 -10.06 3.93 -32.67
CA PRO A 66 -9.01 3.18 -32.01
C PRO A 66 -9.58 2.19 -30.98
N ARG A 67 -9.07 0.97 -31.00
CA ARG A 67 -9.47 -0.05 -30.02
C ARG A 67 -8.61 0.09 -28.76
N THR A 68 -9.23 -0.12 -27.62
CA THR A 68 -8.52 -0.16 -26.34
C THR A 68 -8.15 -1.61 -26.03
N GLY A 69 -6.86 -1.87 -25.83
CA GLY A 69 -6.32 -3.08 -25.24
C GLY A 69 -6.00 -2.85 -23.76
N TYR A 70 -5.83 -3.92 -23.03
CA TYR A 70 -5.45 -3.93 -21.62
C TYR A 70 -4.29 -4.88 -21.43
N VAL A 71 -3.33 -4.49 -20.60
CA VAL A 71 -2.19 -5.29 -20.20
C VAL A 71 -2.14 -5.36 -18.68
N ALA A 72 -1.69 -6.48 -18.13
CA ALA A 72 -1.41 -6.52 -16.69
C ALA A 72 -0.21 -5.60 -16.39
N VAL A 73 -0.32 -4.83 -15.32
CA VAL A 73 0.86 -4.15 -14.75
C VAL A 73 1.67 -5.22 -14.04
N ASN A 74 2.91 -5.37 -14.44
CA ASN A 74 3.79 -6.40 -13.89
C ASN A 74 4.44 -5.90 -12.59
N GLU A 75 3.63 -5.61 -11.58
CA GLU A 75 4.12 -5.27 -10.23
C GLU A 75 5.04 -6.37 -9.68
N LEU A 76 4.73 -7.64 -10.03
CA LEU A 76 5.49 -8.79 -9.55
C LEU A 76 6.99 -8.74 -9.93
N ALA A 77 7.34 -8.14 -11.06
CA ALA A 77 8.75 -8.06 -11.46
C ALA A 77 9.53 -7.07 -10.59
N VAL A 78 8.94 -5.91 -10.28
CA VAL A 78 9.55 -4.88 -9.42
C VAL A 78 9.56 -5.35 -7.98
N ASP A 79 8.46 -5.92 -7.49
CA ASP A 79 8.35 -6.44 -6.13
C ASP A 79 9.32 -7.60 -5.90
N ASN A 80 9.47 -8.52 -6.87
CA ASN A 80 10.43 -9.59 -6.80
C ASN A 80 11.87 -9.06 -6.79
N LEU A 81 12.19 -8.08 -7.65
CA LEU A 81 13.51 -7.45 -7.66
C LEU A 81 13.79 -6.75 -6.35
N LEU A 82 12.80 -5.99 -5.81
CA LEU A 82 12.91 -5.35 -4.50
C LEU A 82 13.16 -6.39 -3.39
N SER A 83 12.40 -7.49 -3.37
CA SER A 83 12.58 -8.57 -2.41
C SER A 83 13.97 -9.21 -2.49
N ILE A 84 14.49 -9.42 -3.72
CA ILE A 84 15.84 -9.92 -3.93
C ILE A 84 16.88 -8.92 -3.39
N LEU A 85 16.73 -7.63 -3.71
CA LEU A 85 17.64 -6.58 -3.22
C LEU A 85 17.62 -6.48 -1.70
N LEU A 86 16.44 -6.55 -1.09
CA LEU A 86 16.30 -6.55 0.38
C LEU A 86 16.91 -7.80 1.01
N GLY A 87 16.86 -8.95 0.35
CA GLY A 87 17.53 -10.18 0.79
C GLY A 87 19.05 -10.09 0.81
N HIS A 88 19.63 -9.17 0.04
CA HIS A 88 21.08 -8.89 0.07
C HIS A 88 21.48 -7.84 1.13
N LEU A 89 20.53 -7.23 1.83
CA LEU A 89 20.85 -6.40 2.99
C LEU A 89 21.42 -7.29 4.10
N GLY A 90 22.69 -7.09 4.41
CA GLY A 90 23.35 -7.76 5.52
C GLY A 90 22.81 -7.32 6.89
N GLY A 91 23.38 -7.87 7.93
CA GLY A 91 23.09 -7.50 9.31
C GLY A 91 22.02 -8.34 10.01
N SER A 92 21.85 -8.08 11.29
CA SER A 92 20.83 -8.71 12.13
C SER A 92 19.42 -8.22 11.76
N PRO A 93 18.35 -8.91 12.18
CA PRO A 93 16.98 -8.42 12.00
C PRO A 93 16.77 -7.01 12.57
N GLU A 94 17.42 -6.69 13.69
CA GLU A 94 17.33 -5.38 14.33
C GLU A 94 17.99 -4.28 13.48
N GLU A 95 19.16 -4.57 12.89
CA GLU A 95 19.87 -3.64 11.99
C GLU A 95 19.07 -3.41 10.70
N ARG A 96 18.46 -4.47 10.16
CA ARG A 96 17.57 -4.35 8.99
C ARG A 96 16.31 -3.55 9.32
N GLU A 97 15.72 -3.75 10.52
CA GLU A 97 14.60 -2.95 10.98
C GLU A 97 14.98 -1.46 11.09
N GLN A 98 16.16 -1.18 11.65
CA GLN A 98 16.65 0.20 11.76
C GLN A 98 16.89 0.85 10.38
N THR A 99 17.41 0.08 9.42
CA THR A 99 17.51 0.52 8.03
C THR A 99 16.12 0.84 7.44
N GLY A 100 15.14 0.00 7.74
CA GLY A 100 13.74 0.24 7.40
C GLY A 100 13.20 1.55 7.99
N VAL A 101 13.50 1.85 9.26
CA VAL A 101 13.10 3.12 9.91
C VAL A 101 13.65 4.32 9.15
N LEU A 102 14.92 4.31 8.81
CA LEU A 102 15.53 5.41 8.04
C LEU A 102 14.89 5.58 6.67
N ALA A 103 14.64 4.47 5.96
CA ALA A 103 13.97 4.48 4.67
C ALA A 103 12.52 5.01 4.77
N GLY A 104 11.79 4.58 5.80
CA GLY A 104 10.42 5.03 6.07
C GLY A 104 10.33 6.53 6.35
N ARG A 105 11.24 7.08 7.14
CA ARG A 105 11.34 8.52 7.40
C ARG A 105 11.60 9.29 6.12
N GLN A 106 12.52 8.84 5.27
CA GLN A 106 12.82 9.48 3.99
C GLN A 106 11.63 9.40 3.01
N TRP A 107 10.93 8.28 2.98
CA TRP A 107 9.74 8.09 2.16
C TRP A 107 8.63 9.04 2.59
N ALA A 108 8.31 9.08 3.89
CA ALA A 108 7.31 9.99 4.43
C ALA A 108 7.68 11.46 4.18
N ALA A 109 8.93 11.84 4.35
CA ALA A 109 9.41 13.18 4.07
C ALA A 109 9.15 13.61 2.61
N LYS A 110 9.32 12.69 1.65
CA LYS A 110 9.06 12.97 0.23
C LYS A 110 7.56 13.07 -0.09
N VAL A 111 6.75 12.17 0.46
CA VAL A 111 5.31 12.10 0.16
C VAL A 111 4.56 13.21 0.87
N LEU A 112 4.93 13.52 2.12
CA LEU A 112 4.29 14.56 2.93
C LEU A 112 4.91 15.95 2.71
N ALA A 113 5.88 16.08 1.82
CA ALA A 113 6.46 17.37 1.44
C ALA A 113 5.37 18.28 0.85
N GLY A 114 5.08 19.40 1.52
CA GLY A 114 4.03 20.35 1.10
C GLY A 114 2.71 20.22 1.84
N THR A 115 2.55 19.25 2.72
CA THR A 115 1.50 19.31 3.74
C THR A 115 1.85 20.42 4.72
N ALA A 116 1.03 21.46 4.80
CA ALA A 116 1.30 22.58 5.70
C ALA A 116 1.38 22.05 7.14
N PRO A 117 2.39 22.46 7.93
CA PRO A 117 2.41 22.12 9.34
C PRO A 117 1.13 22.67 9.98
N ALA A 118 0.55 21.90 10.90
CA ALA A 118 -0.56 22.37 11.70
C ALA A 118 -0.15 23.67 12.41
N ASP A 119 -1.12 24.56 12.62
CA ASP A 119 -0.90 25.78 13.41
C ASP A 119 -0.14 25.42 14.70
N PRO A 120 1.03 26.04 14.98
CA PRO A 120 1.81 25.74 16.18
C PRO A 120 1.03 25.93 17.50
N ALA A 121 -0.06 26.69 17.46
CA ALA A 121 -0.96 26.90 18.61
C ALA A 121 -1.94 25.73 18.82
N MET A 122 -2.10 24.86 17.84
CA MET A 122 -2.96 23.66 17.96
C MET A 122 -2.11 22.41 18.19
N PHE A 123 -2.46 21.65 19.24
CA PHE A 123 -1.96 20.29 19.41
C PHE A 123 -2.77 19.36 18.51
N PRO A 124 -2.23 18.92 17.37
CA PRO A 124 -2.96 17.99 16.53
C PRO A 124 -3.12 16.65 17.25
N ASP A 125 -4.27 16.01 17.05
CA ASP A 125 -4.49 14.66 17.55
C ASP A 125 -3.54 13.68 16.86
N PRO A 126 -2.67 12.97 17.60
CA PRO A 126 -1.66 12.07 17.01
C PRO A 126 -2.29 10.92 16.22
N ALA A 127 -3.49 10.47 16.59
CA ALA A 127 -4.21 9.45 15.85
C ALA A 127 -4.64 9.93 14.46
N THR A 128 -5.17 11.15 14.40
CA THR A 128 -5.57 11.80 13.14
C THR A 128 -4.35 12.03 12.24
N VAL A 129 -3.28 12.62 12.79
CA VAL A 129 -2.02 12.85 12.06
C VAL A 129 -1.50 11.55 11.45
N THR A 130 -1.46 10.48 12.25
CA THR A 130 -0.99 9.18 11.80
C THR A 130 -1.89 8.58 10.72
N ALA A 131 -3.20 8.62 10.92
CA ALA A 131 -4.14 8.07 9.95
C ALA A 131 -4.08 8.81 8.60
N ASP A 132 -3.95 10.12 8.61
CA ASP A 132 -3.85 10.93 7.38
C ASP A 132 -2.52 10.72 6.67
N ALA A 133 -1.41 10.64 7.41
CA ALA A 133 -0.11 10.29 6.85
C ALA A 133 -0.12 8.90 6.21
N LEU A 134 -0.70 7.91 6.87
CA LEU A 134 -0.83 6.56 6.33
C LEU A 134 -1.67 6.54 5.05
N ARG A 135 -2.79 7.29 5.00
CA ARG A 135 -3.59 7.41 3.77
C ARG A 135 -2.80 8.06 2.63
N ALA A 136 -2.06 9.12 2.92
CA ALA A 136 -1.19 9.77 1.94
C ALA A 136 -0.09 8.84 1.40
N LEU A 137 0.40 7.93 2.23
CA LEU A 137 1.37 6.89 1.88
C LEU A 137 0.73 5.66 1.19
N GLY A 138 -0.59 5.68 0.91
CA GLY A 138 -1.28 4.61 0.19
C GLY A 138 -1.79 3.45 1.05
N PHE A 139 -1.73 3.56 2.38
CA PHE A 139 -2.38 2.61 3.27
C PHE A 139 -3.90 2.85 3.31
N LYS A 140 -4.70 1.77 3.34
CA LYS A 140 -6.14 1.87 3.55
C LYS A 140 -6.46 1.68 5.04
N VAL A 141 -6.60 2.78 5.76
CA VAL A 141 -6.99 2.78 7.17
C VAL A 141 -8.47 2.40 7.28
N SER A 142 -8.75 1.32 8.00
CA SER A 142 -10.10 0.78 8.23
C SER A 142 -10.70 1.20 9.57
N ASN A 143 -9.87 1.36 10.60
CA ASN A 143 -10.34 1.71 11.93
C ASN A 143 -9.30 2.54 12.69
N VAL A 144 -9.77 3.41 13.58
CA VAL A 144 -8.95 4.19 14.52
C VAL A 144 -9.64 4.17 15.86
N LEU A 145 -8.97 3.63 16.88
CA LEU A 145 -9.44 3.60 18.26
C LEU A 145 -8.48 4.40 19.13
N SER A 146 -9.01 5.22 20.00
CA SER A 146 -8.21 6.03 20.93
C SER A 146 -8.74 5.87 22.35
N ALA A 147 -7.88 5.44 23.27
CA ALA A 147 -8.22 5.29 24.67
C ALA A 147 -6.98 5.49 25.56
N PHE A 148 -7.11 6.30 26.59
CA PHE A 148 -6.12 6.46 27.67
C PHE A 148 -4.66 6.69 27.19
N GLY A 149 -4.48 7.52 26.16
CA GLY A 149 -3.13 7.81 25.61
C GLY A 149 -2.55 6.71 24.76
N THR A 150 -3.36 5.72 24.38
CA THR A 150 -3.05 4.70 23.38
C THR A 150 -3.96 4.90 22.19
N HIS A 151 -3.40 4.83 20.98
CA HIS A 151 -4.15 4.92 19.73
C HIS A 151 -3.81 3.69 18.88
N GLU A 152 -4.83 2.98 18.46
CA GLU A 152 -4.74 1.80 17.60
C GLU A 152 -5.30 2.13 16.22
N ILE A 153 -4.50 1.94 15.19
CA ILE A 153 -4.84 2.19 13.80
C ILE A 153 -4.76 0.88 13.04
N THR A 154 -5.88 0.42 12.52
CA THR A 154 -6.00 -0.81 11.75
C THR A 154 -6.05 -0.49 10.25
N MET A 155 -5.35 -1.27 9.43
CA MET A 155 -5.26 -1.07 7.99
C MET A 155 -5.64 -2.35 7.25
N CYS A 156 -6.66 -2.29 6.41
CA CYS A 156 -7.11 -3.41 5.57
C CYS A 156 -6.32 -3.59 4.27
N SER A 157 -5.44 -2.65 3.93
CA SER A 157 -4.51 -2.75 2.81
C SER A 157 -3.23 -1.99 3.11
N CYS A 158 -2.11 -2.64 2.81
CA CYS A 158 -0.77 -2.14 3.10
C CYS A 158 0.09 -2.18 1.82
N PRO A 159 0.69 -1.05 1.40
CA PRO A 159 1.59 -1.03 0.25
C PRO A 159 2.88 -1.84 0.51
N LEU A 160 3.20 -2.13 1.76
CA LEU A 160 4.37 -2.91 2.17
C LEU A 160 4.07 -4.42 2.32
N ARG A 161 2.89 -4.90 1.90
CA ARG A 161 2.47 -6.31 2.07
C ARG A 161 3.51 -7.29 1.53
N GLN A 162 3.98 -7.07 0.31
CA GLN A 162 4.98 -7.94 -0.32
C GLN A 162 6.29 -7.97 0.48
N VAL A 163 6.78 -6.79 0.88
CA VAL A 163 7.96 -6.66 1.73
C VAL A 163 7.71 -7.35 3.07
N GLY A 164 6.54 -7.17 3.67
CA GLY A 164 6.17 -7.76 4.95
C GLY A 164 6.11 -9.28 4.95
N THR A 165 5.80 -9.90 3.80
CA THR A 165 5.82 -11.36 3.65
C THR A 165 7.24 -11.93 3.66
N SER A 166 8.19 -11.26 3.00
CA SER A 166 9.56 -11.75 2.84
C SER A 166 10.53 -11.19 3.89
N HIS A 167 10.30 -9.95 4.34
CA HIS A 167 11.17 -9.18 5.23
C HIS A 167 10.34 -8.39 6.25
N PRO A 168 9.68 -9.07 7.21
CA PRO A 168 8.74 -8.42 8.14
C PRO A 168 9.40 -7.35 9.02
N GLU A 169 10.67 -7.52 9.38
CA GLU A 169 11.44 -6.54 10.13
C GLU A 169 11.63 -5.22 9.35
N ILE A 170 11.89 -5.32 8.04
CA ILE A 170 12.07 -4.15 7.18
C ILE A 170 10.73 -3.43 6.99
N ALA A 171 9.66 -4.16 6.71
CA ALA A 171 8.31 -3.57 6.57
C ALA A 171 7.87 -2.86 7.86
N ARG A 172 8.12 -3.49 9.01
CA ARG A 172 7.87 -2.91 10.34
C ARG A 172 8.66 -1.62 10.53
N GLY A 173 9.95 -1.64 10.22
CA GLY A 173 10.82 -0.47 10.31
C GLY A 173 10.33 0.67 9.41
N ILE A 174 10.00 0.40 8.15
CA ILE A 174 9.51 1.41 7.20
C ILE A 174 8.22 2.06 7.73
N ALA A 175 7.24 1.27 8.14
CA ALA A 175 5.98 1.80 8.67
C ALA A 175 6.21 2.62 9.94
N ARG A 176 7.06 2.13 10.87
CA ARG A 176 7.42 2.85 12.09
C ARG A 176 8.08 4.18 11.78
N GLY A 177 9.11 4.20 10.95
CA GLY A 177 9.83 5.42 10.62
C GLY A 177 8.97 6.45 9.90
N ALA A 178 8.05 6.02 9.04
CA ALA A 178 7.10 6.89 8.37
C ALA A 178 6.13 7.56 9.35
N VAL A 179 5.61 6.83 10.31
CA VAL A 179 4.70 7.35 11.34
C VAL A 179 5.42 8.27 12.32
N GLU A 180 6.61 7.88 12.79
CA GLU A 180 7.45 8.74 13.65
C GLU A 180 7.72 10.08 12.97
N TYR A 181 8.12 10.07 11.69
CA TYR A 181 8.33 11.29 10.93
C TYR A 181 7.06 12.15 10.82
N ALA A 182 5.91 11.54 10.54
CA ALA A 182 4.64 12.26 10.40
C ALA A 182 4.24 12.97 11.71
N ILE A 183 4.38 12.29 12.84
CA ILE A 183 4.09 12.87 14.17
C ILE A 183 5.05 14.02 14.49
N GLU A 184 6.35 13.81 14.32
CA GLU A 184 7.38 14.81 14.62
C GLU A 184 7.27 16.03 13.72
N SER A 185 6.98 15.84 12.42
CA SER A 185 6.84 16.95 11.47
C SER A 185 5.53 17.71 11.62
N SER A 186 4.49 17.12 12.20
CA SER A 186 3.20 17.77 12.41
C SER A 186 3.24 18.77 13.57
N SER A 187 3.97 18.45 14.64
CA SER A 187 4.17 19.35 15.78
C SER A 187 5.44 18.98 16.57
N PRO A 188 6.35 19.94 16.79
CA PRO A 188 7.51 19.73 17.64
C PRO A 188 7.13 19.28 19.07
N ALA A 189 5.95 19.65 19.53
CA ALA A 189 5.46 19.26 20.86
C ALA A 189 5.10 17.77 20.96
N LEU A 190 4.85 17.09 19.85
CA LEU A 190 4.58 15.66 19.80
C LEU A 190 5.86 14.82 19.60
N ALA A 191 6.97 15.46 19.24
CA ALA A 191 8.22 14.76 18.99
C ALA A 191 8.67 13.96 20.21
N GLY A 192 8.88 12.66 20.04
CA GLY A 192 9.32 11.75 21.11
C GLY A 192 8.29 11.45 22.21
N GLN A 193 7.06 11.99 22.12
CA GLN A 193 6.03 11.71 23.13
C GLN A 193 5.33 10.36 22.93
N TYR A 194 5.41 9.78 21.73
CA TYR A 194 4.75 8.51 21.42
C TYR A 194 5.76 7.46 20.95
N GLY A 195 5.69 6.28 21.55
CA GLY A 195 6.30 5.09 21.02
C GLY A 195 5.40 4.49 19.94
N VAL A 196 5.96 4.19 18.79
CA VAL A 196 5.26 3.58 17.64
C VAL A 196 5.56 2.09 17.60
N HIS A 197 4.51 1.28 17.69
CA HIS A 197 4.60 -0.16 17.57
C HIS A 197 3.81 -0.62 16.34
N VAL A 198 4.43 -1.46 15.50
CA VAL A 198 3.84 -1.93 14.23
C VAL A 198 3.77 -3.44 14.25
N ILE A 199 2.59 -3.99 13.98
CA ILE A 199 2.35 -5.42 13.82
C ILE A 199 1.99 -5.64 12.34
N PRO A 200 2.95 -6.08 11.50
CA PRO A 200 2.64 -6.43 10.13
C PRO A 200 1.85 -7.75 10.11
N ALA A 201 0.76 -7.77 9.34
CA ALA A 201 -0.04 -8.97 9.11
C ALA A 201 -0.21 -9.18 7.61
N PRO A 202 0.65 -9.96 6.94
CA PRO A 202 0.60 -10.18 5.50
C PRO A 202 -0.72 -10.75 5.00
N ASP A 203 -1.35 -11.61 5.82
CA ASP A 203 -2.59 -12.31 5.50
C ASP A 203 -3.83 -11.71 6.19
N GLY A 204 -3.68 -10.56 6.86
CA GLY A 204 -4.75 -9.91 7.60
C GLY A 204 -4.62 -8.39 7.65
N ASP A 205 -5.26 -7.79 8.62
CA ASP A 205 -5.21 -6.36 8.87
C ASP A 205 -3.93 -6.01 9.65
N CYS A 206 -3.10 -5.13 9.09
CA CYS A 206 -1.94 -4.60 9.79
C CYS A 206 -2.39 -3.62 10.88
N GLU A 207 -1.64 -3.57 11.99
CA GLU A 207 -1.94 -2.69 13.11
C GLU A 207 -0.75 -1.80 13.47
N ILE A 208 -1.04 -0.54 13.75
CA ILE A 208 -0.09 0.41 14.32
C ILE A 208 -0.66 0.92 15.63
N THR A 209 0.12 0.75 16.71
CA THR A 209 -0.22 1.26 18.02
C THR A 209 0.72 2.42 18.38
N LEU A 210 0.14 3.56 18.75
CA LEU A 210 0.83 4.67 19.37
C LEU A 210 0.60 4.60 20.88
N ARG A 211 1.65 4.64 21.67
CA ARG A 211 1.58 4.71 23.14
C ARG A 211 2.36 5.90 23.65
N LEU A 212 1.76 6.65 24.54
CA LEU A 212 2.47 7.71 25.25
C LEU A 212 3.74 7.14 25.88
N ALA A 213 4.89 7.68 25.49
CA ALA A 213 6.14 7.36 26.14
C ALA A 213 6.01 7.76 27.62
N ARG A 214 6.22 6.81 28.55
CA ARG A 214 6.26 7.17 29.98
C ARG A 214 7.41 8.16 30.14
N SER A 215 7.08 9.39 30.49
CA SER A 215 8.09 10.36 30.89
C SER A 215 8.96 9.76 31.98
N ALA A 216 10.24 9.54 31.68
CA ALA A 216 11.24 9.14 32.65
C ALA A 216 11.64 10.33 33.56
N ALA A 217 10.67 11.11 34.01
CA ALA A 217 10.89 12.28 34.84
C ALA A 217 9.90 12.29 35.99
N PHE A 218 10.22 11.53 37.01
CA PHE A 218 9.98 11.83 38.43
C PHE A 218 10.79 10.81 39.24
N ASN A 219 12.07 11.08 39.37
CA ASN A 219 12.89 10.57 40.46
C ASN A 219 13.67 11.75 41.05
#